data_6128ce059fbbeb982d06df983bd09c93
#
_entry.id   6128ce059fbbeb982d06df983bd09c93
#
_cell.length_a   1.000
_cell.length_b   1.000
_cell.length_c   1.000
_cell.angle_alpha   90.00
_cell.angle_beta   90.00
_cell.angle_gamma   90.00
#
_symmetry.space_group_name_H-M   'P 1'
#
loop_
_entity.id
_entity.type
_entity.pdbx_description
1 polymer ?
#
loop_
_entity_poly.entity_id
_entity_poly.type
_entity_poly.pdbx_seq_one_letter_code
_entity_poly.pdbx_strand_id
1 'polypeptide(L)'
;MNTFAIPALKEKRAAIAGRIISLKKQIAKHHKELVSLDATIVLFDPSYRIGSIKPVRKQQRSKLFKLGELGRLIKDALRRANGGPLSTHEVVAAVAVAIGEAKASEAVLAATVRSNLAYMARRGSVVKMGKARACRWALMVSA
;
A
#
# COMPACT_ATOMS: atom_id res chain seq x y z
N MET A 1 33.31 17.72 -15.91
CA MET A 1 33.07 17.88 -14.46
C MET A 1 31.63 18.30 -14.23
N ASN A 2 30.84 17.54 -13.44
CA ASN A 2 29.40 17.76 -13.24
C ASN A 2 29.13 18.93 -12.27
N THR A 3 29.31 20.16 -12.74
CA THR A 3 29.11 21.40 -11.95
C THR A 3 27.67 21.56 -11.44
N PHE A 4 26.69 20.93 -12.09
CA PHE A 4 25.27 21.00 -11.71
C PHE A 4 24.83 19.94 -10.67
N ALA A 5 25.57 18.85 -10.51
CA ALA A 5 25.19 17.77 -9.60
C ALA A 5 25.34 18.17 -8.11
N ILE A 6 26.41 18.89 -7.77
CA ILE A 6 26.67 19.28 -6.37
C ILE A 6 25.62 20.24 -5.80
N PRO A 7 25.20 21.30 -6.50
CA PRO A 7 24.11 22.15 -6.04
C PRO A 7 22.80 21.38 -5.84
N ALA A 8 22.40 20.54 -6.78
CA ALA A 8 21.19 19.73 -6.68
C ALA A 8 21.24 18.75 -5.49
N LEU A 9 22.38 18.12 -5.22
CA LEU A 9 22.56 17.25 -4.05
C LEU A 9 22.51 18.04 -2.73
N LYS A 10 23.07 19.23 -2.67
CA LYS A 10 22.98 20.12 -1.50
C LYS A 10 21.54 20.52 -1.22
N GLU A 11 20.79 20.89 -2.24
CA GLU A 11 19.37 21.25 -2.12
C GLU A 11 18.54 20.05 -1.64
N LYS A 12 18.73 18.88 -2.23
CA LYS A 12 18.05 17.65 -1.81
C LYS A 12 18.40 17.26 -0.37
N ARG A 13 19.67 17.41 0.03
CA ARG A 13 20.10 17.19 1.41
C ARG A 13 19.42 18.16 2.38
N ALA A 14 19.35 19.44 2.03
CA ALA A 14 18.68 20.47 2.85
C ALA A 14 17.19 20.16 3.00
N ALA A 15 16.51 19.78 1.92
CA ALA A 15 15.09 19.39 1.95
C ALA A 15 14.86 18.18 2.86
N ILE A 16 15.71 17.15 2.79
CA ILE A 16 15.63 15.98 3.66
C ILE A 16 15.87 16.37 5.12
N ALA A 17 16.88 17.20 5.40
CA ALA A 17 17.16 17.68 6.76
C ALA A 17 15.97 18.47 7.35
N GLY A 18 15.37 19.34 6.56
CA GLY A 18 14.15 20.08 6.95
C GLY A 18 12.98 19.15 7.26
N ARG A 19 12.81 18.11 6.44
CA ARG A 19 11.75 17.10 6.67
C ARG A 19 11.99 16.29 7.95
N ILE A 20 13.25 15.95 8.26
CA ILE A 20 13.61 15.27 9.51
C ILE A 20 13.27 16.14 10.71
N ILE A 21 13.58 17.44 10.67
CA ILE A 21 13.26 18.38 11.76
C ILE A 21 11.73 18.47 11.95
N SER A 22 10.97 18.57 10.88
CA SER A 22 9.50 18.61 10.93
C SER A 22 8.93 17.34 11.54
N LEU A 23 9.40 16.16 11.10
CA LEU A 23 8.97 14.87 11.65
C LEU A 23 9.30 14.73 13.14
N LYS A 24 10.49 15.17 13.58
CA LYS A 24 10.86 15.18 15.01
C LYS A 24 9.90 16.05 15.84
N LYS A 25 9.50 17.23 15.33
CA LYS A 25 8.51 18.08 15.99
C LYS A 25 7.14 17.39 16.10
N GLN A 26 6.68 16.71 15.05
CA GLN A 26 5.44 15.95 15.07
C GLN A 26 5.48 14.79 16.07
N ILE A 27 6.58 14.05 16.12
CA ILE A 27 6.79 12.99 17.10
C ILE A 27 6.72 13.53 18.52
N ALA A 28 7.41 14.63 18.82
CA ALA A 28 7.40 15.26 20.15
C ALA A 28 5.98 15.73 20.55
N LYS A 29 5.20 16.25 19.58
CA LYS A 29 3.79 16.61 19.80
C LYS A 29 2.95 15.37 20.18
N HIS A 30 3.04 14.29 19.41
CA HIS A 30 2.27 13.07 19.68
C HIS A 30 2.69 12.38 20.97
N HIS A 31 3.98 12.47 21.38
CA HIS A 31 4.38 11.99 22.69
C HIS A 31 3.70 12.75 23.84
N LYS A 32 3.60 14.08 23.73
CA LYS A 32 2.87 14.88 24.74
C LYS A 32 1.39 14.50 24.81
N GLU A 33 0.77 14.29 23.64
CA GLU A 33 -0.64 13.84 23.56
C GLU A 33 -0.83 12.47 24.20
N LEU A 34 0.09 11.51 23.96
CA LEU A 34 0.07 10.19 24.59
C LEU A 34 0.19 10.30 26.12
N VAL A 35 1.14 11.05 26.63
CA VAL A 35 1.31 11.23 28.08
C VAL A 35 0.04 11.80 28.73
N SER A 36 -0.61 12.75 28.06
CA SER A 36 -1.88 13.31 28.55
C SER A 36 -3.00 12.28 28.56
N LEU A 37 -3.11 11.46 27.50
CA LEU A 37 -4.12 10.39 27.42
C LEU A 37 -3.86 9.30 28.48
N ASP A 38 -2.61 8.89 28.64
CA ASP A 38 -2.21 7.90 29.63
C ASP A 38 -2.56 8.37 31.06
N ALA A 39 -2.26 9.62 31.38
CA ALA A 39 -2.64 10.21 32.66
C ALA A 39 -4.18 10.24 32.88
N THR A 40 -4.93 10.51 31.80
CA THR A 40 -6.40 10.50 31.86
C THR A 40 -6.94 9.09 32.08
N ILE A 41 -6.39 8.08 31.40
CA ILE A 41 -6.80 6.68 31.59
C ILE A 41 -6.58 6.25 33.04
N VAL A 42 -5.42 6.55 33.62
CA VAL A 42 -5.10 6.22 35.03
C VAL A 42 -6.05 6.94 36.00
N LEU A 43 -6.49 8.14 35.65
CA LEU A 43 -7.47 8.88 36.50
C LEU A 43 -8.83 8.15 36.55
N PHE A 44 -9.28 7.57 35.42
CA PHE A 44 -10.54 6.84 35.34
C PHE A 44 -10.45 5.40 35.86
N ASP A 45 -9.32 4.73 35.61
CA ASP A 45 -9.05 3.37 36.05
C ASP A 45 -7.58 3.22 36.50
N PRO A 46 -7.32 3.40 37.81
CA PRO A 46 -5.95 3.27 38.34
C PRO A 46 -5.35 1.88 38.20
N SER A 47 -6.18 0.86 38.01
CA SER A 47 -5.72 -0.55 37.85
C SER A 47 -5.34 -0.88 36.41
N TYR A 48 -5.65 -0.03 35.46
CA TYR A 48 -5.45 -0.28 34.04
C TYR A 48 -3.98 -0.27 33.64
N ARG A 49 -3.53 -1.31 32.94
CA ARG A 49 -2.15 -1.40 32.42
C ARG A 49 -2.04 -0.73 31.05
N ILE A 50 -1.57 0.51 31.01
CA ILE A 50 -1.39 1.30 29.78
C ILE A 50 -0.53 0.56 28.76
N GLY A 51 0.51 -0.15 29.19
CA GLY A 51 1.38 -0.96 28.32
C GLY A 51 0.68 -2.11 27.57
N SER A 52 -0.57 -2.45 27.96
CA SER A 52 -1.37 -3.45 27.25
C SER A 52 -2.01 -2.92 25.95
N ILE A 53 -2.09 -1.60 25.79
CA ILE A 53 -2.67 -0.95 24.61
C ILE A 53 -1.72 -1.10 23.42
N LYS A 54 -2.10 -1.94 22.46
CA LYS A 54 -1.30 -2.13 21.25
C LYS A 54 -1.47 -0.95 20.28
N PRO A 55 -0.37 -0.40 19.74
CA PRO A 55 -0.46 0.67 18.73
C PRO A 55 -1.27 0.24 17.53
N VAL A 56 -2.24 1.04 17.13
CA VAL A 56 -3.02 0.83 15.92
C VAL A 56 -2.24 1.36 14.73
N ARG A 57 -1.79 0.47 13.83
CA ARG A 57 -1.21 0.88 12.55
C ARG A 57 -2.27 1.54 11.69
N LYS A 58 -2.14 2.84 11.45
CA LYS A 58 -2.92 3.52 10.43
C LYS A 58 -2.48 2.97 9.07
N GLN A 59 -3.29 2.13 8.47
CA GLN A 59 -3.02 1.63 7.12
C GLN A 59 -3.08 2.82 6.17
N GLN A 60 -1.92 3.28 5.69
CA GLN A 60 -1.87 4.25 4.60
C GLN A 60 -2.43 3.55 3.37
N ARG A 61 -3.68 3.85 3.03
CA ARG A 61 -4.24 3.45 1.74
C ARG A 61 -3.35 4.07 0.66
N SER A 62 -2.75 3.25 -0.16
CA SER A 62 -2.00 3.73 -1.32
C SER A 62 -2.94 4.58 -2.16
N LYS A 63 -2.60 5.87 -2.36
CA LYS A 63 -3.38 6.80 -3.18
C LYS A 63 -3.26 6.52 -4.69
N LEU A 64 -2.65 5.40 -5.07
CA LEU A 64 -2.42 4.98 -6.45
C LEU A 64 -3.72 4.73 -7.21
N PHE A 65 -4.76 4.30 -6.53
CA PHE A 65 -6.04 3.95 -7.12
C PHE A 65 -7.19 4.60 -6.37
N LYS A 66 -8.21 5.03 -7.11
CA LYS A 66 -9.51 5.39 -6.54
C LYS A 66 -10.21 4.15 -6.01
N LEU A 67 -11.24 4.34 -5.19
CA LEU A 67 -12.01 3.24 -4.62
C LEU A 67 -12.61 2.37 -5.76
N GLY A 68 -12.29 1.08 -5.76
CA GLY A 68 -12.77 0.11 -6.77
C GLY A 68 -12.03 0.12 -8.10
N GLU A 69 -11.19 1.10 -8.39
CA GLU A 69 -10.48 1.24 -9.66
C GLU A 69 -9.55 0.06 -9.94
N LEU A 70 -8.72 -0.33 -8.98
CA LEU A 70 -7.81 -1.47 -9.14
C LEU A 70 -8.57 -2.78 -9.43
N GLY A 71 -9.66 -3.01 -8.72
CA GLY A 71 -10.48 -4.21 -8.96
C GLY A 71 -11.09 -4.25 -10.36
N ARG A 72 -11.47 -3.07 -10.91
CA ARG A 72 -11.94 -2.94 -12.29
C ARG A 72 -10.82 -3.26 -13.28
N LEU A 73 -9.65 -2.62 -13.12
CA LEU A 73 -8.49 -2.85 -13.98
C LEU A 73 -8.04 -4.32 -14.01
N ILE A 74 -8.04 -4.99 -12.86
CA ILE A 74 -7.74 -6.43 -12.79
C ILE A 74 -8.77 -7.24 -13.56
N LYS A 75 -10.07 -6.97 -13.37
CA LYS A 75 -11.13 -7.68 -14.09
C LYS A 75 -11.03 -7.44 -15.60
N ASP A 76 -10.70 -6.22 -16.02
CA ASP A 76 -10.56 -5.88 -17.44
C ASP A 76 -9.32 -6.58 -18.05
N ALA A 77 -8.21 -6.69 -17.30
CA ALA A 77 -7.05 -7.47 -17.72
C ALA A 77 -7.41 -8.96 -17.94
N LEU A 78 -8.12 -9.55 -16.98
CA LEU A 78 -8.56 -10.94 -17.07
C LEU A 78 -9.59 -11.18 -18.20
N ARG A 79 -10.47 -10.20 -18.49
CA ARG A 79 -11.42 -10.27 -19.63
C ARG A 79 -10.69 -10.25 -20.97
N ARG A 80 -9.69 -9.36 -21.12
CA ARG A 80 -8.89 -9.25 -22.36
C ARG A 80 -8.09 -10.51 -22.68
N ALA A 81 -7.83 -11.34 -21.68
CA ALA A 81 -7.19 -12.65 -21.86
C ALA A 81 -8.13 -13.73 -22.47
N ASN A 82 -9.33 -13.34 -22.95
CA ASN A 82 -10.32 -14.23 -23.58
C ASN A 82 -10.63 -15.49 -22.75
N GLY A 83 -10.71 -15.34 -21.42
CA GLY A 83 -10.98 -16.46 -20.51
C GLY A 83 -9.73 -17.30 -20.15
N GLY A 84 -8.57 -17.02 -20.74
CA GLY A 84 -7.32 -17.66 -20.35
C GLY A 84 -6.83 -17.21 -18.97
N PRO A 85 -6.28 -18.13 -18.14
CA PRO A 85 -5.76 -17.76 -16.83
C PRO A 85 -4.44 -16.99 -16.96
N LEU A 86 -4.36 -15.81 -16.32
CA LEU A 86 -3.15 -14.97 -16.27
C LEU A 86 -2.34 -15.25 -14.99
N SER A 87 -1.01 -15.20 -15.10
CA SER A 87 -0.12 -15.16 -13.95
C SER A 87 -0.24 -13.82 -13.20
N THR A 88 0.21 -13.76 -11.96
CA THR A 88 0.23 -12.50 -11.21
C THR A 88 1.07 -11.42 -11.90
N HIS A 89 2.18 -11.82 -12.53
CA HIS A 89 3.06 -10.89 -13.26
C HIS A 89 2.36 -10.29 -14.50
N GLU A 90 1.67 -11.10 -15.29
CA GLU A 90 0.90 -10.65 -16.45
C GLU A 90 -0.23 -9.67 -16.04
N VAL A 91 -0.91 -9.93 -14.91
CA VAL A 91 -1.91 -9.01 -14.38
C VAL A 91 -1.27 -7.70 -13.93
N VAL A 92 -0.10 -7.74 -13.27
CA VAL A 92 0.65 -6.53 -12.88
C VAL A 92 1.04 -5.72 -14.09
N ALA A 93 1.61 -6.35 -15.13
CA ALA A 93 1.98 -5.70 -16.37
C ALA A 93 0.78 -5.03 -17.07
N ALA A 94 -0.35 -5.73 -17.16
CA ALA A 94 -1.56 -5.19 -17.76
C ALA A 94 -2.11 -3.98 -16.97
N VAL A 95 -2.06 -4.02 -15.65
CA VAL A 95 -2.46 -2.89 -14.79
C VAL A 95 -1.47 -1.74 -14.91
N ALA A 96 -0.16 -1.99 -14.98
CA ALA A 96 0.88 -0.97 -15.16
C ALA A 96 0.66 -0.18 -16.46
N VAL A 97 0.41 -0.87 -17.57
CA VAL A 97 0.07 -0.24 -18.86
C VAL A 97 -1.18 0.63 -18.73
N ALA A 98 -2.22 0.15 -18.04
CA ALA A 98 -3.48 0.88 -17.92
C ALA A 98 -3.39 2.16 -17.08
N ILE A 99 -2.47 2.23 -16.09
CA ILE A 99 -2.29 3.43 -15.25
C ILE A 99 -1.20 4.38 -15.77
N GLY A 100 -0.42 3.97 -16.77
CA GLY A 100 0.81 4.65 -17.21
C GLY A 100 1.96 4.38 -16.24
N GLU A 101 3.06 3.85 -16.76
CA GLU A 101 4.21 3.30 -16.01
C GLU A 101 4.85 4.24 -14.96
N ALA A 102 4.62 5.55 -15.08
CA ALA A 102 5.23 6.56 -14.21
C ALA A 102 4.58 6.71 -12.81
N LYS A 103 3.47 6.05 -12.51
CA LYS A 103 2.67 6.32 -11.29
C LYS A 103 3.07 5.54 -10.04
N ALA A 104 3.77 4.43 -10.16
CA ALA A 104 4.20 3.62 -9.01
C ALA A 104 5.46 2.83 -9.30
N SER A 105 6.26 2.55 -8.26
CA SER A 105 7.32 1.55 -8.40
C SER A 105 6.68 0.18 -8.62
N GLU A 106 7.28 -0.63 -9.49
CA GLU A 106 6.81 -1.97 -9.84
C GLU A 106 6.56 -2.85 -8.62
N ALA A 107 7.43 -2.77 -7.60
CA ALA A 107 7.30 -3.54 -6.38
C ALA A 107 6.03 -3.19 -5.58
N VAL A 108 5.68 -1.89 -5.48
CA VAL A 108 4.48 -1.42 -4.78
C VAL A 108 3.23 -1.82 -5.54
N LEU A 109 3.26 -1.69 -6.88
CA LEU A 109 2.16 -2.11 -7.74
C LEU A 109 1.92 -3.61 -7.63
N ALA A 110 2.98 -4.44 -7.73
CA ALA A 110 2.90 -5.89 -7.61
C ALA A 110 2.33 -6.33 -6.24
N ALA A 111 2.76 -5.70 -5.14
CA ALA A 111 2.23 -5.99 -3.82
C ALA A 111 0.73 -5.65 -3.72
N THR A 112 0.33 -4.49 -4.27
CA THR A 112 -1.06 -4.01 -4.24
C THR A 112 -1.98 -4.88 -5.10
N VAL A 113 -1.56 -5.26 -6.31
CA VAL A 113 -2.30 -6.16 -7.20
C VAL A 113 -2.44 -7.55 -6.57
N ARG A 114 -1.37 -8.10 -5.98
CA ARG A 114 -1.39 -9.40 -5.30
C ARG A 114 -2.38 -9.43 -4.15
N SER A 115 -2.39 -8.40 -3.31
CA SER A 115 -3.34 -8.28 -2.20
C SER A 115 -4.78 -8.18 -2.68
N ASN A 116 -5.02 -7.45 -3.78
CA ASN A 116 -6.35 -7.29 -4.35
C ASN A 116 -6.85 -8.59 -5.00
N LEU A 117 -6.00 -9.31 -5.75
CA LEU A 117 -6.32 -10.63 -6.31
C LEU A 117 -6.70 -11.63 -5.21
N ALA A 118 -5.95 -11.67 -4.11
CA ALA A 118 -6.27 -12.52 -2.97
C ALA A 118 -7.61 -12.15 -2.31
N TYR A 119 -7.91 -10.85 -2.22
CA TYR A 119 -9.21 -10.37 -1.74
C TYR A 119 -10.35 -10.76 -2.68
N MET A 120 -10.19 -10.59 -4.00
CA MET A 120 -11.19 -10.95 -5.02
C MET A 120 -11.46 -12.45 -5.06
N ALA A 121 -10.41 -13.27 -4.84
CA ALA A 121 -10.55 -14.72 -4.76
C ALA A 121 -11.38 -15.13 -3.54
N ARG A 122 -11.16 -14.53 -2.38
CA ARG A 122 -11.98 -14.77 -1.17
C ARG A 122 -13.44 -14.39 -1.37
N ARG A 123 -13.71 -13.40 -2.21
CA ARG A 123 -15.08 -12.97 -2.56
C ARG A 123 -15.69 -13.73 -3.73
N GLY A 124 -15.01 -14.73 -4.27
CA GLY A 124 -15.52 -15.52 -5.39
C GLY A 124 -15.58 -14.79 -6.74
N SER A 125 -14.96 -13.60 -6.85
CA SER A 125 -14.96 -12.84 -8.13
C SER A 125 -13.88 -13.30 -9.09
N VAL A 126 -12.84 -13.97 -8.58
CA VAL A 126 -11.69 -14.49 -9.32
C VAL A 126 -11.32 -15.84 -8.77
N VAL A 127 -10.96 -16.79 -9.63
CA VAL A 127 -10.49 -18.11 -9.24
C VAL A 127 -8.97 -18.14 -9.27
N LYS A 128 -8.37 -18.66 -8.20
CA LYS A 128 -6.96 -18.94 -8.09
C LYS A 128 -6.67 -20.37 -8.50
N MET A 129 -5.83 -20.57 -9.50
CA MET A 129 -5.42 -21.86 -10.04
C MET A 129 -3.93 -22.08 -9.77
N GLY A 130 -3.57 -23.25 -9.23
CA GLY A 130 -2.17 -23.60 -8.93
C GLY A 130 -1.65 -23.02 -7.61
N LYS A 131 -0.38 -23.33 -7.30
CA LYS A 131 0.29 -22.96 -6.05
C LYS A 131 1.59 -22.19 -6.34
N ALA A 132 2.01 -21.37 -5.40
CA ALA A 132 3.27 -20.62 -5.43
C ALA A 132 3.52 -19.85 -6.74
N ARG A 133 4.67 -20.09 -7.41
CA ARG A 133 5.06 -19.41 -8.64
C ARG A 133 4.22 -19.78 -9.86
N ALA A 134 3.58 -20.97 -9.85
CA ALA A 134 2.67 -21.43 -10.92
C ALA A 134 1.23 -20.94 -10.73
N CYS A 135 1.00 -20.00 -9.81
CA CYS A 135 -0.32 -19.44 -9.56
C CYS A 135 -0.82 -18.62 -10.75
N ARG A 136 -2.03 -18.96 -11.23
CA ARG A 136 -2.76 -18.25 -12.28
C ARG A 136 -4.13 -17.82 -11.77
N TRP A 137 -4.68 -16.82 -12.41
CA TRP A 137 -5.94 -16.17 -12.03
C TRP A 137 -6.88 -16.12 -13.22
N ALA A 138 -8.13 -16.46 -13.01
CA ALA A 138 -9.18 -16.37 -14.02
C ALA A 138 -10.42 -15.70 -13.43
N LEU A 139 -11.26 -15.12 -14.26
CA LEU A 139 -12.58 -14.63 -13.82
C LEU A 139 -13.46 -15.82 -13.49
N MET A 140 -14.26 -15.68 -12.44
CA MET A 140 -15.35 -16.62 -12.21
C MET A 140 -16.45 -16.33 -13.21
N VAL A 141 -16.68 -17.25 -14.14
CA VAL A 141 -17.84 -17.19 -15.03
C VAL A 141 -19.02 -17.72 -14.22
N SER A 142 -19.98 -16.85 -13.89
CA SER A 142 -21.26 -17.30 -13.37
C SER A 142 -21.97 -18.04 -14.52
N ALA A 143 -22.21 -19.32 -14.33
CA ALA A 143 -23.07 -20.08 -15.23
C ALA A 143 -24.49 -19.54 -15.17
#